data_7871c32d4f37ae7173cb68708ff1fd46
#
_entry.id   7871c32d4f37ae7173cb68708ff1fd46
#
_cell.length_a   1.000
_cell.length_b   1.000
_cell.length_c   1.000
_cell.angle_alpha   90.00
_cell.angle_beta   90.00
_cell.angle_gamma   90.00
#
_symmetry.space_group_name_H-M   'P 1'
#
loop_
_entity.id
_entity.type
_entity.pdbx_description
1 polymer ?
#
loop_
_entity_poly.entity_id
_entity_poly.type
_entity_poly.pdbx_seq_one_letter_code
_entity_poly.pdbx_strand_id
1 'polypeptide(L)'
;IDNKDEFKNLKNSDSQTVAIEFSTPGTAFDNINRCFDMNIPVVCGTTAWYQHFDEIKERCEKENQALFYAPNFSIGMNIMFMLNRQLAKITEKYDYKLSLSETHHIHKLDKPSGTAVRLAEDIIENNDNYKSWNLNQFAIDNLQLTSNNELLTIGKVLPIEAIREGDVFGIHEVKAESDC
;
A
#
# COMPACT_ATOMS: atom_id res chain seq x y z
N ILE A 1 -16.50 18.38 -3.63
CA ILE A 1 -17.24 19.65 -3.39
C ILE A 1 -16.41 20.75 -4.03
N ASP A 2 -16.81 21.18 -5.24
CA ASP A 2 -16.09 22.18 -6.01
C ASP A 2 -16.45 23.64 -5.61
N ASN A 3 -17.41 23.78 -4.68
CA ASN A 3 -17.95 25.09 -4.29
C ASN A 3 -17.49 25.48 -2.89
N LYS A 4 -16.63 26.50 -2.80
CA LYS A 4 -16.12 27.06 -1.53
C LYS A 4 -17.24 27.57 -0.58
N ASP A 5 -18.38 27.92 -1.11
CA ASP A 5 -19.50 28.45 -0.31
C ASP A 5 -20.34 27.36 0.36
N GLU A 6 -20.37 26.15 -0.19
CA GLU A 6 -21.00 24.98 0.46
C GLU A 6 -20.24 24.54 1.70
N PHE A 7 -18.92 24.65 1.70
CA PHE A 7 -18.10 24.35 2.87
C PHE A 7 -18.36 25.28 4.05
N LYS A 8 -18.68 26.57 3.79
CA LYS A 8 -18.98 27.54 4.85
C LYS A 8 -20.27 27.23 5.60
N ASN A 9 -21.23 26.60 4.93
CA ASN A 9 -22.54 26.25 5.54
C ASN A 9 -22.42 25.05 6.50
N LEU A 10 -21.37 24.24 6.43
CA LEU A 10 -21.15 23.12 7.34
C LEU A 10 -20.74 23.56 8.75
N LYS A 11 -20.15 24.75 8.90
CA LYS A 11 -19.70 25.30 10.19
C LYS A 11 -20.84 25.60 11.17
N ASN A 12 -22.07 25.67 10.70
CA ASN A 12 -23.27 26.07 11.49
C ASN A 12 -24.21 24.88 11.82
N SER A 13 -23.81 23.66 11.53
CA SER A 13 -24.63 22.50 11.88
C SER A 13 -24.21 21.97 13.26
N ASP A 14 -25.19 21.85 14.18
CA ASP A 14 -25.02 21.17 15.49
C ASP A 14 -24.79 19.65 15.33
N SER A 15 -24.65 19.15 14.12
CA SER A 15 -24.40 17.75 13.80
C SER A 15 -22.90 17.46 13.80
N GLN A 16 -22.49 16.31 14.36
CA GLN A 16 -21.14 15.79 14.19
C GLN A 16 -20.89 15.50 12.71
N THR A 17 -20.04 16.32 12.10
CA THR A 17 -19.68 16.21 10.69
C THR A 17 -18.30 15.56 10.58
N VAL A 18 -18.15 14.59 9.68
CA VAL A 18 -16.87 13.97 9.31
C VAL A 18 -16.71 14.10 7.81
N ALA A 19 -15.55 14.56 7.37
CA ALA A 19 -15.22 14.61 5.96
C ALA A 19 -14.66 13.26 5.49
N ILE A 20 -15.09 12.80 4.32
CA ILE A 20 -14.56 11.63 3.63
C ILE A 20 -13.79 12.13 2.40
N GLU A 21 -12.47 11.97 2.42
CA GLU A 21 -11.56 12.47 1.39
C GLU A 21 -11.08 11.31 0.51
N PHE A 22 -11.53 11.31 -0.75
CA PHE A 22 -11.09 10.40 -1.81
C PHE A 22 -10.97 11.20 -3.10
N SER A 23 -9.85 11.90 -3.27
CA SER A 23 -9.62 12.76 -4.44
C SER A 23 -8.36 12.32 -5.21
N THR A 24 -7.39 13.21 -5.32
CA THR A 24 -6.13 12.93 -6.00
C THR A 24 -4.94 13.24 -5.09
N PRO A 25 -3.76 12.62 -5.32
CA PRO A 25 -2.55 12.90 -4.54
C PRO A 25 -2.22 14.39 -4.44
N GLY A 26 -2.43 15.13 -5.54
CA GLY A 26 -2.11 16.57 -5.59
C GLY A 26 -3.10 17.47 -4.85
N THR A 27 -4.28 16.99 -4.47
CA THR A 27 -5.32 17.79 -3.80
C THR A 27 -5.61 17.34 -2.37
N ALA A 28 -5.24 16.13 -2.00
CA ALA A 28 -5.55 15.54 -0.70
C ALA A 28 -5.03 16.38 0.47
N PHE A 29 -3.79 16.83 0.40
CA PHE A 29 -3.18 17.69 1.44
C PHE A 29 -3.99 18.97 1.68
N ASP A 30 -4.33 19.68 0.62
CA ASP A 30 -5.11 20.92 0.73
C ASP A 30 -6.53 20.66 1.24
N ASN A 31 -7.15 19.54 0.82
CA ASN A 31 -8.48 19.17 1.27
C ASN A 31 -8.52 18.84 2.77
N ILE A 32 -7.51 18.10 3.26
CA ILE A 32 -7.37 17.78 4.69
C ILE A 32 -7.20 19.09 5.48
N ASN A 33 -6.29 19.97 5.04
CA ASN A 33 -6.06 21.25 5.72
C ASN A 33 -7.33 22.13 5.79
N ARG A 34 -8.10 22.20 4.71
CA ARG A 34 -9.39 22.93 4.71
C ARG A 34 -10.38 22.35 5.72
N CYS A 35 -10.43 21.03 5.87
CA CYS A 35 -11.29 20.42 6.87
C CYS A 35 -10.83 20.77 8.29
N PHE A 36 -9.52 20.75 8.54
CA PHE A 36 -8.95 21.14 9.84
C PHE A 36 -9.21 22.60 10.18
N ASP A 37 -9.11 23.53 9.21
CA ASP A 37 -9.46 24.95 9.40
C ASP A 37 -10.91 25.14 9.85
N MET A 38 -11.76 24.15 9.61
CA MET A 38 -13.16 24.15 10.01
C MET A 38 -13.46 23.26 11.22
N ASN A 39 -12.45 22.68 11.85
CA ASN A 39 -12.57 21.69 12.92
C ASN A 39 -13.40 20.47 12.51
N ILE A 40 -13.26 20.00 11.27
CA ILE A 40 -13.94 18.82 10.76
C ILE A 40 -12.96 17.65 10.72
N PRO A 41 -13.20 16.56 11.47
CA PRO A 41 -12.43 15.33 11.37
C PRO A 41 -12.44 14.76 9.96
N VAL A 42 -11.33 14.11 9.54
CA VAL A 42 -11.18 13.60 8.17
C VAL A 42 -10.92 12.10 8.18
N VAL A 43 -11.60 11.39 7.29
CA VAL A 43 -11.24 10.02 6.86
C VAL A 43 -10.69 10.12 5.45
N CYS A 44 -9.41 9.81 5.27
CA CYS A 44 -8.72 9.94 3.98
C CYS A 44 -8.34 8.59 3.39
N GLY A 45 -8.80 8.31 2.18
CA GLY A 45 -8.42 7.14 1.38
C GLY A 45 -7.58 7.45 0.15
N THR A 46 -7.31 8.72 -0.11
CA THR A 46 -6.37 9.12 -1.16
C THR A 46 -4.96 8.66 -0.79
N THR A 47 -4.23 8.12 -1.73
CA THR A 47 -2.84 7.64 -1.57
C THR A 47 -1.84 8.60 -2.21
N ALA A 48 -0.55 8.36 -2.00
CA ALA A 48 0.57 9.09 -2.63
C ALA A 48 0.62 10.62 -2.34
N TRP A 49 0.12 11.05 -1.17
CA TRP A 49 0.29 12.40 -0.64
C TRP A 49 1.19 12.44 0.61
N TYR A 50 1.76 11.33 1.00
CA TYR A 50 2.44 11.10 2.28
C TYR A 50 3.73 11.91 2.46
N GLN A 51 4.25 12.56 1.43
CA GLN A 51 5.36 13.53 1.57
C GLN A 51 5.01 14.70 2.51
N HIS A 52 3.71 14.99 2.72
CA HIS A 52 3.19 16.00 3.62
C HIS A 52 2.66 15.44 4.95
N PHE A 53 2.92 14.17 5.22
CA PHE A 53 2.33 13.49 6.38
C PHE A 53 2.75 14.12 7.70
N ASP A 54 4.02 14.48 7.84
CA ASP A 54 4.54 15.08 9.07
C ASP A 54 3.88 16.43 9.39
N GLU A 55 3.59 17.25 8.37
CA GLU A 55 2.87 18.52 8.54
C GLU A 55 1.44 18.30 9.04
N ILE A 56 0.73 17.34 8.47
CA ILE A 56 -0.63 16.98 8.89
C ILE A 56 -0.64 16.39 10.32
N LYS A 57 0.33 15.54 10.63
CA LYS A 57 0.49 14.97 11.97
C LYS A 57 0.74 16.06 13.01
N GLU A 58 1.62 17.00 12.72
CA GLU A 58 1.90 18.16 13.58
C GLU A 58 0.64 18.99 13.84
N ARG A 59 -0.18 19.25 12.83
CA ARG A 59 -1.47 19.92 12.99
C ARG A 59 -2.46 19.12 13.83
N CYS A 60 -2.52 17.79 13.66
CA CYS A 60 -3.36 16.95 14.50
C CYS A 60 -3.01 17.10 15.97
N GLU A 61 -1.71 17.08 16.30
CA GLU A 61 -1.21 17.15 17.67
C GLU A 61 -1.38 18.56 18.29
N LYS A 62 -1.06 19.62 17.54
CA LYS A 62 -1.10 21.01 18.05
C LYS A 62 -2.49 21.62 18.08
N GLU A 63 -3.33 21.29 17.11
CA GLU A 63 -4.64 21.90 16.93
C GLU A 63 -5.80 20.99 17.38
N ASN A 64 -5.48 19.82 17.97
CA ASN A 64 -6.46 18.80 18.39
C ASN A 64 -7.39 18.35 17.25
N GLN A 65 -6.82 18.19 16.07
CA GLN A 65 -7.52 17.70 14.89
C GLN A 65 -7.48 16.17 14.84
N ALA A 66 -8.39 15.57 14.03
CA ALA A 66 -8.43 14.11 13.87
C ALA A 66 -8.37 13.71 12.39
N LEU A 67 -7.41 12.85 12.07
CA LEU A 67 -7.28 12.20 10.78
C LEU A 67 -7.24 10.68 10.96
N PHE A 68 -8.15 9.98 10.27
CA PHE A 68 -8.05 8.55 10.04
C PHE A 68 -7.73 8.30 8.57
N TYR A 69 -6.59 7.70 8.28
CA TYR A 69 -6.18 7.42 6.90
C TYR A 69 -5.79 5.96 6.71
N ALA A 70 -6.07 5.43 5.53
CA ALA A 70 -5.62 4.12 5.13
C ALA A 70 -5.47 4.05 3.60
N PRO A 71 -4.46 3.33 3.10
CA PRO A 71 -4.31 3.11 1.65
C PRO A 71 -5.37 2.15 1.11
N ASN A 72 -6.03 1.38 1.99
CA ASN A 72 -7.09 0.46 1.64
C ASN A 72 -8.04 0.25 2.84
N PHE A 73 -9.33 0.53 2.65
CA PHE A 73 -10.39 0.35 3.65
C PHE A 73 -11.13 -0.99 3.51
N SER A 74 -10.79 -1.83 2.52
CA SER A 74 -11.37 -3.15 2.40
C SER A 74 -10.95 -4.05 3.57
N ILE A 75 -11.90 -4.56 4.33
CA ILE A 75 -11.66 -5.53 5.41
C ILE A 75 -10.98 -6.78 4.83
N GLY A 76 -11.46 -7.29 3.68
CA GLY A 76 -10.88 -8.44 3.01
C GLY A 76 -9.40 -8.26 2.66
N MET A 77 -9.03 -7.08 2.13
CA MET A 77 -7.63 -6.77 1.83
C MET A 77 -6.77 -6.66 3.09
N ASN A 78 -7.30 -6.08 4.17
CA ASN A 78 -6.56 -6.01 5.43
C ASN A 78 -6.35 -7.40 6.06
N ILE A 79 -7.34 -8.30 5.94
CA ILE A 79 -7.17 -9.72 6.31
C ILE A 79 -6.09 -10.37 5.44
N MET A 80 -6.11 -10.14 4.12
CA MET A 80 -5.09 -10.66 3.20
C MET A 80 -3.67 -10.18 3.58
N PHE A 81 -3.48 -8.89 3.88
CA PHE A 81 -2.19 -8.36 4.35
C PHE A 81 -1.75 -9.04 5.67
N MET A 82 -2.66 -9.23 6.61
CA MET A 82 -2.35 -9.93 7.87
C MET A 82 -1.91 -11.39 7.62
N LEU A 83 -2.65 -12.13 6.82
CA LEU A 83 -2.34 -13.52 6.46
C LEU A 83 -1.03 -13.61 5.68
N ASN A 84 -0.78 -12.68 4.77
CA ASN A 84 0.45 -12.62 3.98
C ASN A 84 1.70 -12.46 4.87
N ARG A 85 1.67 -11.55 5.86
CA ARG A 85 2.75 -11.42 6.84
C ARG A 85 2.98 -12.68 7.66
N GLN A 86 1.90 -13.39 8.05
CA GLN A 86 2.02 -14.66 8.76
C GLN A 86 2.61 -15.76 7.85
N LEU A 87 2.16 -15.85 6.60
CA LEU A 87 2.70 -16.78 5.60
C LEU A 87 4.21 -16.54 5.41
N ALA A 88 4.62 -15.28 5.22
CA ALA A 88 6.02 -14.91 5.07
C ALA A 88 6.88 -15.40 6.25
N LYS A 89 6.44 -15.14 7.49
CA LYS A 89 7.14 -15.57 8.71
C LYS A 89 7.24 -17.09 8.85
N ILE A 90 6.16 -17.80 8.51
CA ILE A 90 6.14 -19.27 8.63
C ILE A 90 7.08 -19.88 7.60
N THR A 91 7.03 -19.40 6.35
CA THR A 91 7.80 -19.95 5.23
C THR A 91 9.28 -19.61 5.28
N GLU A 92 9.68 -18.60 6.06
CA GLU A 92 11.09 -18.24 6.24
C GLU A 92 11.95 -19.40 6.73
N LYS A 93 11.41 -20.24 7.60
CA LYS A 93 12.10 -21.35 8.25
C LYS A 93 12.12 -22.65 7.44
N TYR A 94 11.43 -22.64 6.30
CA TYR A 94 11.24 -23.83 5.47
C TYR A 94 11.62 -23.50 4.03
N ASP A 95 11.89 -24.51 3.22
CA ASP A 95 12.26 -24.34 1.82
C ASP A 95 11.02 -24.12 0.94
N TYR A 96 10.36 -22.96 1.15
CA TYR A 96 9.26 -22.50 0.30
C TYR A 96 9.74 -21.41 -0.65
N LYS A 97 9.21 -21.47 -1.87
CA LYS A 97 9.36 -20.40 -2.89
C LYS A 97 8.07 -19.59 -2.90
N LEU A 98 8.19 -18.31 -2.56
CA LEU A 98 7.06 -17.38 -2.63
C LEU A 98 7.03 -16.68 -3.99
N SER A 99 5.83 -16.46 -4.50
CA SER A 99 5.57 -15.64 -5.68
C SER A 99 4.26 -14.88 -5.51
N LEU A 100 4.11 -13.78 -6.25
CA LEU A 100 2.94 -12.96 -6.24
C LEU A 100 2.43 -12.74 -7.66
N SER A 101 1.12 -12.84 -7.86
CA SER A 101 0.47 -12.44 -9.11
C SER A 101 -0.68 -11.47 -8.86
N GLU A 102 -0.90 -10.58 -9.82
CA GLU A 102 -2.04 -9.68 -9.83
C GLU A 102 -2.66 -9.59 -11.22
N THR A 103 -3.99 -9.51 -11.26
CA THR A 103 -4.73 -9.29 -12.51
C THR A 103 -5.67 -8.09 -12.33
N HIS A 104 -5.63 -7.15 -13.26
CA HIS A 104 -6.52 -5.98 -13.31
C HIS A 104 -6.98 -5.71 -14.73
N HIS A 105 -8.00 -4.84 -14.87
CA HIS A 105 -8.51 -4.40 -16.16
C HIS A 105 -7.43 -3.72 -17.02
N ILE A 106 -7.64 -3.75 -18.34
CA ILE A 106 -6.67 -3.22 -19.32
C ILE A 106 -6.38 -1.71 -19.18
N HIS A 107 -7.28 -0.95 -18.56
CA HIS A 107 -7.14 0.50 -18.37
C HIS A 107 -6.32 0.89 -17.13
N LYS A 108 -5.90 -0.08 -16.30
CA LYS A 108 -5.07 0.22 -15.12
C LYS A 108 -3.64 0.53 -15.54
N LEU A 109 -3.20 1.76 -15.26
CA LEU A 109 -1.91 2.28 -15.72
C LEU A 109 -0.72 1.82 -14.87
N ASP A 110 -0.90 1.80 -13.54
CA ASP A 110 0.16 1.38 -12.61
C ASP A 110 0.40 -0.13 -12.70
N LYS A 111 1.68 -0.52 -12.73
CA LYS A 111 2.12 -1.91 -12.85
C LYS A 111 3.47 -2.09 -12.14
N PRO A 112 3.55 -2.87 -11.04
CA PRO A 112 2.44 -3.55 -10.37
C PRO A 112 1.49 -2.57 -9.64
N SER A 113 0.32 -3.06 -9.22
CA SER A 113 -0.63 -2.26 -8.42
C SER A 113 -0.07 -1.92 -7.04
N GLY A 114 -0.55 -0.84 -6.44
CA GLY A 114 -0.15 -0.47 -5.07
C GLY A 114 -0.42 -1.58 -4.04
N THR A 115 -1.47 -2.39 -4.23
CA THR A 115 -1.77 -3.56 -3.40
C THR A 115 -0.71 -4.66 -3.58
N ALA A 116 -0.29 -4.94 -4.81
CA ALA A 116 0.75 -5.93 -5.07
C ALA A 116 2.11 -5.50 -4.50
N VAL A 117 2.47 -4.21 -4.64
CA VAL A 117 3.67 -3.64 -4.01
C VAL A 117 3.62 -3.83 -2.50
N ARG A 118 2.50 -3.49 -1.85
CA ARG A 118 2.33 -3.65 -0.41
C ARG A 118 2.46 -5.11 0.04
N LEU A 119 1.86 -6.06 -0.69
CA LEU A 119 2.00 -7.49 -0.40
C LEU A 119 3.46 -7.95 -0.51
N ALA A 120 4.19 -7.46 -1.51
CA ALA A 120 5.60 -7.78 -1.68
C ALA A 120 6.47 -7.19 -0.57
N GLU A 121 6.24 -5.94 -0.18
CA GLU A 121 6.93 -5.29 0.93
C GLU A 121 6.66 -6.03 2.25
N ASP A 122 5.39 -6.40 2.53
CA ASP A 122 5.03 -7.19 3.71
C ASP A 122 5.77 -8.56 3.74
N ILE A 123 6.02 -9.19 2.58
CA ILE A 123 6.83 -10.42 2.50
C ILE A 123 8.29 -10.13 2.83
N ILE A 124 8.89 -9.12 2.21
CA ILE A 124 10.31 -8.77 2.39
C ILE A 124 10.59 -8.35 3.84
N GLU A 125 9.69 -7.61 4.46
CA GLU A 125 9.80 -7.18 5.85
C GLU A 125 9.69 -8.34 6.86
N ASN A 126 9.06 -9.45 6.48
CA ASN A 126 8.73 -10.56 7.38
C ASN A 126 9.36 -11.91 6.98
N ASN A 127 10.25 -11.92 5.99
CA ASN A 127 10.97 -13.11 5.54
C ASN A 127 12.36 -12.71 5.01
N ASP A 128 13.38 -12.99 5.81
CA ASP A 128 14.77 -12.60 5.53
C ASP A 128 15.38 -13.27 4.29
N ASN A 129 14.72 -14.29 3.76
CA ASN A 129 15.14 -14.92 2.51
C ASN A 129 14.94 -14.01 1.29
N TYR A 130 14.02 -13.03 1.37
CA TYR A 130 13.73 -12.08 0.29
C TYR A 130 14.27 -10.69 0.61
N LYS A 131 14.95 -10.05 -0.36
CA LYS A 131 15.57 -8.72 -0.16
C LYS A 131 15.03 -7.66 -1.11
N SER A 132 14.38 -8.08 -2.17
CA SER A 132 13.75 -7.20 -3.16
C SER A 132 12.65 -7.94 -3.91
N TRP A 133 11.90 -7.22 -4.72
CA TRP A 133 10.98 -7.80 -5.68
C TRP A 133 11.28 -7.29 -7.09
N ASN A 134 10.84 -8.02 -8.10
CA ASN A 134 10.87 -7.56 -9.49
C ASN A 134 9.59 -7.93 -10.23
N LEU A 135 9.34 -7.21 -11.30
CA LEU A 135 8.16 -7.38 -12.15
C LEU A 135 8.47 -8.33 -13.31
N ASN A 136 7.59 -9.32 -13.52
CA ASN A 136 7.60 -10.24 -14.67
C ASN A 136 8.91 -11.01 -14.88
N GLN A 137 9.65 -11.29 -13.81
CA GLN A 137 10.84 -12.14 -13.86
C GLN A 137 10.63 -13.33 -12.93
N PHE A 138 11.24 -14.47 -13.31
CA PHE A 138 11.32 -15.62 -12.43
C PHE A 138 12.17 -15.28 -11.20
N ALA A 139 11.95 -16.01 -10.10
CA ALA A 139 12.78 -15.89 -8.91
C ALA A 139 14.25 -16.02 -9.29
N ILE A 140 15.01 -14.95 -9.12
CA ILE A 140 16.46 -14.92 -9.33
C ILE A 140 17.10 -14.79 -7.95
N ASP A 141 18.08 -15.65 -7.65
CA ASP A 141 18.91 -15.45 -6.49
C ASP A 141 19.75 -14.19 -6.67
N ASN A 142 19.72 -13.28 -5.72
CA ASN A 142 20.60 -12.14 -5.69
C ASN A 142 22.02 -12.64 -5.40
N LEU A 143 22.86 -12.64 -6.41
CA LEU A 143 24.25 -13.07 -6.34
C LEU A 143 25.16 -11.85 -6.26
N GLN A 144 26.02 -11.80 -5.25
CA GLN A 144 27.08 -10.80 -5.14
C GLN A 144 28.44 -11.47 -5.25
N LEU A 145 29.33 -10.88 -6.05
CA LEU A 145 30.73 -11.26 -6.08
C LEU A 145 31.46 -10.74 -4.83
N THR A 146 32.07 -11.65 -4.08
CA THR A 146 32.98 -11.28 -2.99
C THR A 146 34.29 -10.74 -3.52
N SER A 147 35.10 -10.15 -2.66
CA SER A 147 36.48 -9.73 -2.98
C SER A 147 37.39 -10.89 -3.47
N ASN A 148 36.99 -12.14 -3.23
CA ASN A 148 37.69 -13.34 -3.65
C ASN A 148 37.08 -14.00 -4.90
N ASN A 149 36.19 -13.33 -5.63
CA ASN A 149 35.42 -13.85 -6.77
C ASN A 149 34.50 -15.05 -6.45
N GLU A 150 34.11 -15.25 -5.22
CA GLU A 150 33.06 -16.20 -4.85
C GLU A 150 31.68 -15.56 -5.00
N LEU A 151 30.72 -16.31 -5.54
CA LEU A 151 29.32 -15.91 -5.65
C LEU A 151 28.61 -16.15 -4.30
N LEU A 152 28.24 -15.07 -3.61
CA LEU A 152 27.39 -15.16 -2.42
C LEU A 152 25.94 -14.82 -2.79
N THR A 153 25.03 -15.69 -2.41
CA THR A 153 23.59 -15.42 -2.48
C THR A 153 23.22 -14.48 -1.34
N ILE A 154 22.89 -13.21 -1.64
CA ILE A 154 22.48 -12.20 -0.62
C ILE A 154 20.98 -12.23 -0.33
N GLY A 155 20.23 -13.14 -0.90
CA GLY A 155 18.79 -13.31 -0.73
C GLY A 155 18.08 -13.51 -2.06
N LYS A 156 16.84 -13.94 -1.97
CA LYS A 156 15.99 -14.16 -3.14
C LYS A 156 15.31 -12.86 -3.57
N VAL A 157 15.00 -12.75 -4.85
CA VAL A 157 14.11 -11.71 -5.41
C VAL A 157 12.71 -12.28 -5.50
N LEU A 158 11.72 -11.62 -4.90
CA LEU A 158 10.32 -12.02 -4.99
C LEU A 158 9.77 -11.68 -6.38
N PRO A 159 9.33 -12.67 -7.18
CA PRO A 159 8.73 -12.40 -8.48
C PRO A 159 7.30 -11.90 -8.33
N ILE A 160 6.96 -10.84 -9.07
CA ILE A 160 5.60 -10.33 -9.22
C ILE A 160 5.20 -10.48 -10.69
N GLU A 161 4.13 -11.20 -10.94
CA GLU A 161 3.48 -11.23 -12.25
C GLU A 161 2.30 -10.26 -12.26
N ALA A 162 2.29 -9.31 -13.19
CA ALA A 162 1.19 -8.37 -13.32
C ALA A 162 0.49 -8.54 -14.67
N ILE A 163 -0.78 -8.96 -14.62
CA ILE A 163 -1.63 -9.26 -15.78
C ILE A 163 -2.61 -8.11 -15.97
N ARG A 164 -2.91 -7.78 -17.23
CA ARG A 164 -3.94 -6.82 -17.62
C ARG A 164 -4.89 -7.52 -18.57
N GLU A 165 -6.14 -7.74 -18.13
CA GLU A 165 -7.11 -8.55 -18.82
C GLU A 165 -8.53 -8.03 -18.65
N GLY A 166 -9.24 -7.82 -19.77
CA GLY A 166 -10.64 -7.44 -19.78
C GLY A 166 -11.01 -6.31 -18.82
N ASP A 167 -12.08 -6.53 -18.07
CA ASP A 167 -12.62 -5.58 -17.06
C ASP A 167 -12.43 -6.07 -15.62
N VAL A 168 -11.41 -6.88 -15.36
CA VAL A 168 -11.12 -7.44 -14.03
C VAL A 168 -10.82 -6.32 -13.04
N PHE A 169 -11.62 -6.20 -11.96
CA PHE A 169 -11.46 -5.14 -10.95
C PHE A 169 -10.19 -5.25 -10.14
N GLY A 170 -9.71 -6.48 -9.88
CA GLY A 170 -8.46 -6.77 -9.20
C GLY A 170 -8.50 -8.14 -8.54
N ILE A 171 -7.54 -8.99 -8.87
CA ILE A 171 -7.26 -10.27 -8.24
C ILE A 171 -5.82 -10.22 -7.76
N HIS A 172 -5.56 -10.66 -6.53
CA HIS A 172 -4.22 -10.76 -5.98
C HIS A 172 -4.02 -12.16 -5.40
N GLU A 173 -2.93 -12.79 -5.75
CA GLU A 173 -2.58 -14.13 -5.28
C GLU A 173 -1.16 -14.10 -4.72
N VAL A 174 -0.97 -14.70 -3.54
CA VAL A 174 0.33 -15.01 -2.98
C VAL A 174 0.45 -16.52 -2.93
N LYS A 175 1.47 -17.06 -3.58
CA LYS A 175 1.71 -18.48 -3.71
C LYS A 175 2.95 -18.90 -2.93
N ALA A 176 2.84 -20.01 -2.20
CA ALA A 176 3.96 -20.65 -1.51
C ALA A 176 4.07 -22.08 -2.02
N GLU A 177 5.19 -22.43 -2.62
CA GLU A 177 5.44 -23.76 -3.20
C GLU A 177 6.66 -24.40 -2.56
N SER A 178 6.59 -25.72 -2.33
CA SER A 178 7.72 -26.54 -1.92
C SER A 178 7.86 -27.73 -2.86
N ASP A 179 9.06 -28.32 -2.90
CA ASP A 179 9.36 -29.50 -3.73
C ASP A 179 8.96 -30.83 -3.00
N CYS A 180 8.15 -30.76 -1.92
CA CYS A 180 7.67 -31.93 -1.13
C CYS A 180 6.33 -32.44 -1.64
#